data_e155dc9ebaf900581829ce462c27c6ef
#
_entry.id   e155dc9ebaf900581829ce462c27c6ef
#
_cell.length_a   1.000
_cell.length_b   1.000
_cell.length_c   1.000
_cell.angle_alpha   90.00
_cell.angle_beta   90.00
_cell.angle_gamma   90.00
#
_symmetry.space_group_name_H-M   'P 1'
#
loop_
_entity.id
_entity.type
_entity.pdbx_description
1 polymer ?
#
loop_
_entity_poly.entity_id
_entity_poly.type
_entity_poly.pdbx_seq_one_letter_code
_entity_poly.pdbx_strand_id
1 'polypeptide(L)'
;MLKPEANTREDVFLLGCGRSVLDLSDADRAAISRSRCVLALNKFILFHDVARITPTHVWFTEDHWPGPRVLRDIFAHCRRNRLEGLTFIITPQPRIFHDRRLTYTRARLGYTWRNALGRKMLEPFLPPPRSRLERVERHFWLDGGSWATEPGQPLFHLRTSFTCALNYLAVTHPGAHIHLIGTDFNSGGYFFEERMARFRGRWDDWTTSTQREQGRHFATIPHEGKTVFDAFPYMREQLDRAGVRVSCPNKESGVVRQGLADYEPIVPADAPVGVSPGEASG
;
A
#
# COMPACT_ATOMS: atom_id res chain seq x y z
N MET A 1 3.67 -34.84 27.00
CA MET A 1 4.20 -34.22 25.78
C MET A 1 3.19 -33.20 25.31
N LEU A 2 3.45 -31.91 25.55
CA LEU A 2 2.64 -30.81 24.99
C LEU A 2 2.91 -30.80 23.49
N LYS A 3 1.84 -30.87 22.66
CA LYS A 3 1.93 -30.60 21.23
C LYS A 3 2.51 -29.19 21.08
N PRO A 4 3.53 -28.98 20.20
CA PRO A 4 3.97 -27.64 19.91
C PRO A 4 2.75 -26.85 19.42
N GLU A 5 2.40 -25.76 20.09
CA GLU A 5 1.43 -24.79 19.58
C GLU A 5 1.88 -24.44 18.16
N ALA A 6 1.00 -24.64 17.21
CA ALA A 6 1.23 -24.21 15.85
C ALA A 6 1.51 -22.71 15.93
N ASN A 7 2.77 -22.34 15.70
CA ASN A 7 3.19 -20.94 15.62
C ASN A 7 2.44 -20.32 14.43
N THR A 8 1.23 -19.86 14.68
CA THR A 8 0.38 -19.23 13.64
C THR A 8 1.03 -17.91 13.29
N ARG A 9 1.72 -17.88 12.15
CA ARG A 9 2.29 -16.65 11.60
C ARG A 9 1.18 -15.60 11.45
N GLU A 10 1.52 -14.35 11.72
CA GLU A 10 0.60 -13.23 11.46
C GLU A 10 0.42 -13.08 9.95
N ASP A 11 -0.85 -13.05 9.49
CA ASP A 11 -1.18 -12.73 8.11
C ASP A 11 -1.27 -11.22 7.91
N VAL A 12 -0.44 -10.71 7.00
CA VAL A 12 -0.33 -9.31 6.63
C VAL A 12 -0.64 -9.14 5.15
N PHE A 13 -1.40 -8.14 4.76
CA PHE A 13 -1.78 -7.92 3.38
C PHE A 13 -1.20 -6.62 2.82
N LEU A 14 -0.51 -6.74 1.68
CA LEU A 14 -0.03 -5.60 0.89
C LEU A 14 -0.88 -5.46 -0.36
N LEU A 15 -1.66 -4.38 -0.42
CA LEU A 15 -2.62 -4.11 -1.48
C LEU A 15 -2.03 -3.15 -2.52
N GLY A 16 -1.71 -3.68 -3.69
CA GLY A 16 -1.39 -2.91 -4.90
C GLY A 16 -2.64 -2.47 -5.65
N CYS A 17 -2.44 -1.81 -6.77
CA CYS A 17 -3.53 -1.24 -7.58
C CYS A 17 -3.85 -2.05 -8.84
N GLY A 18 -3.27 -3.22 -9.02
CA GLY A 18 -3.46 -4.05 -10.20
C GLY A 18 -4.87 -4.64 -10.32
N ARG A 19 -5.24 -5.02 -11.53
CA ARG A 19 -6.61 -5.45 -11.86
C ARG A 19 -7.04 -6.73 -11.15
N SER A 20 -6.10 -7.61 -10.78
CA SER A 20 -6.39 -8.85 -10.06
C SER A 20 -7.10 -8.67 -8.71
N VAL A 21 -7.16 -7.45 -8.18
CA VAL A 21 -8.01 -7.12 -7.01
C VAL A 21 -9.49 -7.44 -7.27
N LEU A 22 -9.94 -7.35 -8.53
CA LEU A 22 -11.33 -7.64 -8.90
C LEU A 22 -11.65 -9.14 -8.88
N ASP A 23 -10.64 -9.99 -9.01
CA ASP A 23 -10.78 -11.45 -9.09
C ASP A 23 -10.94 -12.10 -7.70
N LEU A 24 -10.78 -11.34 -6.62
CA LEU A 24 -10.94 -11.83 -5.26
C LEU A 24 -12.40 -12.28 -5.00
N SER A 25 -12.54 -13.42 -4.36
CA SER A 25 -13.83 -13.89 -3.85
C SER A 25 -14.29 -13.08 -2.62
N ASP A 26 -15.55 -13.22 -2.23
CA ASP A 26 -16.04 -12.61 -0.99
C ASP A 26 -15.38 -13.24 0.25
N ALA A 27 -15.01 -14.52 0.19
CA ALA A 27 -14.26 -15.20 1.24
C ALA A 27 -12.85 -14.60 1.41
N ASP A 28 -12.15 -14.32 0.29
CA ASP A 28 -10.85 -13.66 0.32
C ASP A 28 -10.94 -12.26 0.93
N ARG A 29 -11.93 -11.46 0.51
CA ARG A 29 -12.18 -10.13 1.06
C ARG A 29 -12.48 -10.16 2.55
N ALA A 30 -13.26 -11.16 2.99
CA ALA A 30 -13.54 -11.36 4.41
C ALA A 30 -12.29 -11.76 5.19
N ALA A 31 -11.42 -12.60 4.63
CA ALA A 31 -10.14 -12.96 5.24
C ALA A 31 -9.23 -11.76 5.38
N ILE A 32 -9.06 -10.96 4.32
CA ILE A 32 -8.28 -9.72 4.32
C ILE A 32 -8.81 -8.76 5.40
N SER A 33 -10.12 -8.57 5.48
CA SER A 33 -10.74 -7.60 6.41
C SER A 33 -10.59 -8.00 7.89
N ARG A 34 -10.25 -9.25 8.19
CA ARG A 34 -9.96 -9.71 9.57
C ARG A 34 -8.52 -9.47 10.01
N SER A 35 -7.62 -9.20 9.07
CA SER A 35 -6.22 -8.95 9.40
C SER A 35 -6.04 -7.61 10.13
N ARG A 36 -5.08 -7.59 11.07
CA ARG A 36 -4.69 -6.37 11.80
C ARG A 36 -3.88 -5.41 10.94
N CYS A 37 -3.20 -5.91 9.93
CA CYS A 37 -2.39 -5.11 9.02
C CYS A 37 -2.78 -5.35 7.56
N VAL A 38 -3.52 -4.40 7.01
CA VAL A 38 -3.89 -4.34 5.59
C VAL A 38 -3.34 -3.02 5.05
N LEU A 39 -2.19 -3.08 4.40
CA LEU A 39 -1.45 -1.93 3.88
C LEU A 39 -1.81 -1.67 2.42
N ALA A 40 -2.47 -0.57 2.14
CA ALA A 40 -2.84 -0.16 0.79
C ALA A 40 -1.83 0.83 0.19
N LEU A 41 -1.42 0.59 -1.04
CA LEU A 41 -0.49 1.45 -1.77
C LEU A 41 -1.21 2.62 -2.45
N ASN A 42 -0.67 3.81 -2.25
CA ASN A 42 -0.98 5.02 -3.01
C ASN A 42 -2.49 5.30 -3.13
N LYS A 43 -3.05 5.15 -4.33
CA LYS A 43 -4.44 5.50 -4.66
C LYS A 43 -5.47 4.46 -4.25
N PHE A 44 -5.06 3.26 -3.84
CA PHE A 44 -5.99 2.19 -3.50
C PHE A 44 -7.13 2.66 -2.60
N ILE A 45 -6.79 3.41 -1.54
CA ILE A 45 -7.77 3.91 -0.56
C ILE A 45 -8.89 4.75 -1.18
N LEU A 46 -8.63 5.46 -2.27
CA LEU A 46 -9.64 6.28 -2.96
C LEU A 46 -10.71 5.44 -3.66
N PHE A 47 -10.43 4.15 -3.86
CA PHE A 47 -11.27 3.20 -4.58
C PHE A 47 -11.51 1.93 -3.76
N HIS A 48 -11.39 2.03 -2.43
CA HIS A 48 -11.61 0.92 -1.51
C HIS A 48 -13.02 0.32 -1.63
N ASP A 49 -14.01 1.14 -2.01
CA ASP A 49 -15.38 0.74 -2.30
C ASP A 49 -15.47 -0.20 -3.51
N VAL A 50 -14.68 0.03 -4.56
CA VAL A 50 -14.60 -0.85 -5.74
C VAL A 50 -13.94 -2.19 -5.37
N ALA A 51 -12.85 -2.13 -4.60
CA ALA A 51 -12.18 -3.33 -4.11
C ALA A 51 -13.01 -4.09 -3.06
N ARG A 52 -13.93 -3.40 -2.39
CA ARG A 52 -14.69 -3.89 -1.22
C ARG A 52 -13.75 -4.33 -0.08
N ILE A 53 -12.64 -3.59 0.09
CA ILE A 53 -11.64 -3.82 1.13
C ILE A 53 -11.30 -2.47 1.76
N THR A 54 -11.45 -2.38 3.09
CA THR A 54 -11.03 -1.19 3.86
C THR A 54 -9.65 -1.48 4.46
N PRO A 55 -8.60 -0.76 4.04
CA PRO A 55 -7.28 -0.94 4.62
C PRO A 55 -7.20 -0.36 6.03
N THR A 56 -6.23 -0.83 6.81
CA THR A 56 -5.86 -0.29 8.13
C THR A 56 -4.69 0.68 8.02
N HIS A 57 -3.85 0.50 6.99
CA HIS A 57 -2.66 1.29 6.72
C HIS A 57 -2.68 1.81 5.30
N VAL A 58 -2.21 3.04 5.10
CA VAL A 58 -2.14 3.68 3.79
C VAL A 58 -0.71 4.15 3.55
N TRP A 59 -0.09 3.60 2.53
CA TRP A 59 1.23 3.99 2.05
C TRP A 59 1.12 5.11 1.03
N PHE A 60 1.79 6.23 1.27
CA PHE A 60 1.84 7.31 0.31
C PHE A 60 3.21 7.98 0.28
N THR A 61 3.96 7.77 -0.78
CA THR A 61 5.35 8.20 -0.90
C THR A 61 5.65 8.96 -2.19
N GLU A 62 4.66 9.65 -2.74
CA GLU A 62 4.82 10.43 -3.95
C GLU A 62 5.53 11.75 -3.65
N ASP A 63 6.76 11.89 -4.14
CA ASP A 63 7.63 13.03 -3.84
C ASP A 63 7.46 14.20 -4.83
N HIS A 64 6.84 13.94 -5.98
CA HIS A 64 6.69 14.90 -7.05
C HIS A 64 5.25 15.42 -7.17
N TRP A 65 5.11 16.59 -7.75
CA TRP A 65 3.81 17.09 -8.16
C TRP A 65 3.15 16.11 -9.15
N PRO A 66 1.86 15.75 -8.97
CA PRO A 66 0.84 16.32 -8.08
C PRO A 66 0.65 15.60 -6.71
N GLY A 67 1.67 14.91 -6.18
CA GLY A 67 1.60 14.13 -4.94
C GLY A 67 0.81 14.79 -3.80
N PRO A 68 1.07 16.07 -3.42
CA PRO A 68 0.33 16.75 -2.37
C PRO A 68 -1.16 16.92 -2.65
N ARG A 69 -1.55 17.06 -3.91
CA ARG A 69 -2.97 17.11 -4.29
C ARG A 69 -3.63 15.76 -4.07
N VAL A 70 -2.94 14.68 -4.45
CA VAL A 70 -3.45 13.32 -4.26
C VAL A 70 -3.58 13.00 -2.76
N LEU A 71 -2.60 13.34 -1.94
CA LEU A 71 -2.66 13.14 -0.49
C LEU A 71 -3.83 13.91 0.14
N ARG A 72 -4.05 15.17 -0.28
CA ARG A 72 -5.22 15.95 0.12
C ARG A 72 -6.53 15.27 -0.28
N ASP A 73 -6.61 14.75 -1.50
CA ASP A 73 -7.80 14.06 -1.98
C ASP A 73 -8.02 12.75 -1.23
N ILE A 74 -6.95 12.03 -0.85
CA ILE A 74 -6.99 10.87 0.05
C ILE A 74 -7.58 11.27 1.41
N PHE A 75 -7.05 12.29 2.07
CA PHE A 75 -7.55 12.74 3.36
C PHE A 75 -9.01 13.17 3.30
N ALA A 76 -9.38 13.94 2.26
CA ALA A 76 -10.77 14.36 2.04
C ALA A 76 -11.71 13.17 1.79
N HIS A 77 -11.26 12.17 1.03
CA HIS A 77 -11.99 10.93 0.79
C HIS A 77 -12.23 10.14 2.08
N CYS A 78 -11.16 9.93 2.87
CA CYS A 78 -11.27 9.22 4.14
C CYS A 78 -12.24 9.91 5.10
N ARG A 79 -12.19 11.24 5.21
CA ARG A 79 -13.15 11.98 6.05
C ARG A 79 -14.59 11.82 5.58
N ARG A 80 -14.86 11.99 4.26
CA ARG A 80 -16.20 11.83 3.70
C ARG A 80 -16.79 10.45 3.93
N ASN A 81 -15.94 9.42 3.86
CA ASN A 81 -16.36 8.03 4.05
C ASN A 81 -16.20 7.55 5.50
N ARG A 82 -15.88 8.45 6.43
CA ARG A 82 -15.70 8.14 7.86
C ARG A 82 -14.70 7.03 8.14
N LEU A 83 -13.65 6.95 7.32
CA LEU A 83 -12.54 6.03 7.53
C LEU A 83 -11.64 6.61 8.62
N GLU A 84 -11.74 6.07 9.82
CA GLU A 84 -11.02 6.55 11.00
C GLU A 84 -9.98 5.51 11.46
N GLY A 85 -9.07 5.95 12.33
CA GLY A 85 -8.09 5.05 12.94
C GLY A 85 -7.00 4.53 11.99
N LEU A 86 -6.91 5.08 10.78
CA LEU A 86 -5.92 4.68 9.77
C LEU A 86 -4.50 5.10 10.17
N THR A 87 -3.53 4.27 9.85
CA THR A 87 -2.11 4.65 9.89
C THR A 87 -1.66 5.07 8.48
N PHE A 88 -1.25 6.32 8.33
CA PHE A 88 -0.67 6.84 7.10
C PHE A 88 0.85 6.77 7.18
N ILE A 89 1.47 6.01 6.29
CA ILE A 89 2.92 5.90 6.17
C ILE A 89 3.33 6.79 5.00
N ILE A 90 4.12 7.82 5.31
CA ILE A 90 4.53 8.84 4.33
C ILE A 90 6.03 9.01 4.36
N THR A 91 6.61 9.34 3.21
CA THR A 91 7.99 9.83 3.16
C THR A 91 8.02 11.31 3.50
N PRO A 92 9.05 11.78 4.24
CA PRO A 92 9.30 13.20 4.35
C PRO A 92 9.56 13.74 2.94
N GLN A 93 8.75 14.70 2.51
CA GLN A 93 9.01 15.41 1.25
C GLN A 93 9.81 16.66 1.58
N PRO A 94 11.14 16.70 1.37
CA PRO A 94 11.95 17.84 1.77
C PRO A 94 11.53 19.12 1.09
N ARG A 95 11.08 19.06 -0.17
CA ARG A 95 10.86 20.25 -0.99
C ARG A 95 9.50 20.93 -0.82
N ILE A 96 8.42 20.16 -0.57
CA ILE A 96 7.06 20.73 -0.57
C ILE A 96 6.70 21.33 0.79
N PHE A 97 7.20 20.73 1.89
CA PHE A 97 6.94 21.23 3.23
C PHE A 97 7.98 22.24 3.73
N HIS A 98 9.19 22.27 3.16
CA HIS A 98 10.22 23.24 3.51
C HIS A 98 10.03 24.62 2.86
N ASP A 99 9.61 24.68 1.60
CA ASP A 99 9.51 25.96 0.86
C ASP A 99 8.35 26.86 1.32
N ARG A 100 7.38 26.36 2.06
CA ARG A 100 6.23 27.18 2.50
C ARG A 100 6.14 27.45 3.99
N ARG A 101 7.18 27.23 4.79
CA ARG A 101 7.16 27.46 6.26
C ARG A 101 5.95 26.87 7.00
N LEU A 102 5.13 26.09 6.31
CA LEU A 102 3.97 25.34 6.78
C LEU A 102 4.35 23.88 6.91
N THR A 103 5.30 23.58 7.79
CA THR A 103 5.50 22.19 8.18
C THR A 103 4.21 21.71 8.83
N TYR A 104 3.73 20.54 8.43
CA TYR A 104 2.57 19.87 9.03
C TYR A 104 2.60 19.92 10.57
N THR A 105 3.77 19.87 11.17
CA THR A 105 4.00 19.98 12.62
C THR A 105 3.66 21.38 13.17
N ARG A 106 3.94 22.45 12.46
CA ARG A 106 3.58 23.82 12.88
C ARG A 106 2.10 24.11 12.68
N ALA A 107 1.50 23.60 11.62
CA ALA A 107 0.05 23.66 11.40
C ALA A 107 -0.70 22.94 12.52
N ARG A 108 -0.14 21.86 13.07
CA ARG A 108 -0.73 21.12 14.21
C ARG A 108 -0.58 21.84 15.56
N LEU A 109 0.49 22.62 15.75
CA LEU A 109 0.89 23.09 17.08
C LEU A 109 0.53 24.54 17.43
N GLY A 110 0.22 25.40 16.50
CA GLY A 110 0.09 26.79 16.94
C GLY A 110 -0.87 27.69 16.18
N TYR A 111 -1.00 27.51 14.89
CA TYR A 111 -1.74 28.48 14.08
C TYR A 111 -3.23 28.18 13.95
N THR A 112 -3.61 26.91 14.05
CA THR A 112 -4.96 26.44 13.75
C THR A 112 -5.98 26.65 14.88
N TRP A 113 -5.52 26.80 16.10
CA TRP A 113 -6.45 26.92 17.25
C TRP A 113 -7.00 28.33 17.45
N ARG A 114 -6.31 29.35 16.94
CA ARG A 114 -6.69 30.76 17.16
C ARG A 114 -7.50 31.39 16.01
N ASN A 115 -7.58 30.73 14.86
CA ASN A 115 -8.26 31.31 13.71
C ASN A 115 -9.13 30.27 13.00
N ALA A 116 -10.46 30.39 13.14
CA ALA A 116 -11.44 29.50 12.50
C ALA A 116 -11.30 29.44 10.98
N LEU A 117 -10.89 30.55 10.34
CA LEU A 117 -10.64 30.62 8.91
C LEU A 117 -9.39 29.80 8.52
N GLY A 118 -8.30 29.93 9.28
CA GLY A 118 -7.08 29.16 9.07
C GLY A 118 -7.30 27.65 9.24
N ARG A 119 -8.12 27.25 10.21
CA ARG A 119 -8.52 25.85 10.40
C ARG A 119 -9.26 25.32 9.18
N LYS A 120 -10.24 26.04 8.65
CA LYS A 120 -11.03 25.68 7.48
C LYS A 120 -10.18 25.55 6.22
N MET A 121 -9.15 26.40 6.06
CA MET A 121 -8.20 26.32 4.94
C MET A 121 -7.23 25.15 5.05
N LEU A 122 -6.85 24.73 6.27
CA LEU A 122 -5.88 23.67 6.49
C LEU A 122 -6.55 22.29 6.65
N GLU A 123 -7.85 22.24 6.96
CA GLU A 123 -8.60 21.01 7.11
C GLU A 123 -8.43 19.99 5.97
N PRO A 124 -8.39 20.38 4.67
CA PRO A 124 -8.13 19.44 3.59
C PRO A 124 -6.79 18.73 3.65
N PHE A 125 -5.82 19.30 4.35
CA PHE A 125 -4.46 18.76 4.49
C PHE A 125 -4.22 17.99 5.79
N LEU A 126 -5.24 17.94 6.67
CA LEU A 126 -5.13 17.18 7.91
C LEU A 126 -5.59 15.73 7.70
N PRO A 127 -4.92 14.74 8.29
CA PRO A 127 -5.40 13.37 8.26
C PRO A 127 -6.77 13.25 8.93
N PRO A 128 -7.54 12.18 8.62
CA PRO A 128 -8.81 11.91 9.30
C PRO A 128 -8.66 11.81 10.82
N PRO A 129 -9.75 11.99 11.59
CA PRO A 129 -9.72 11.83 13.05
C PRO A 129 -9.15 10.47 13.45
N ARG A 130 -8.48 10.44 14.60
CA ARG A 130 -7.87 9.23 15.21
C ARG A 130 -6.81 8.54 14.34
N SER A 131 -6.45 9.11 13.18
CA SER A 131 -5.40 8.56 12.34
C SER A 131 -4.01 8.83 12.92
N ARG A 132 -3.09 7.90 12.65
CA ARG A 132 -1.66 8.04 12.95
C ARG A 132 -0.92 8.47 11.69
N LEU A 133 0.14 9.22 11.87
CA LEU A 133 1.06 9.60 10.78
C LEU A 133 2.44 9.07 11.13
N GLU A 134 2.92 8.15 10.32
CA GLU A 134 4.24 7.55 10.42
C GLU A 134 5.11 8.06 9.29
N ARG A 135 6.34 8.46 9.61
CA ARG A 135 7.30 8.94 8.63
C ARG A 135 8.37 7.90 8.43
N VAL A 136 8.67 7.63 7.16
CA VAL A 136 9.70 6.70 6.75
C VAL A 136 10.65 7.37 5.78
N GLU A 137 11.92 7.05 5.87
CA GLU A 137 12.93 7.46 4.91
C GLU A 137 13.15 6.35 3.87
N ARG A 138 13.61 6.74 2.68
CA ARG A 138 13.92 5.81 1.60
C ARG A 138 15.37 5.98 1.17
N HIS A 139 16.00 4.88 0.87
CA HIS A 139 17.32 4.87 0.24
C HIS A 139 17.23 4.14 -1.10
N PHE A 140 17.59 4.84 -2.16
CA PHE A 140 17.50 4.28 -3.51
C PHE A 140 18.60 3.25 -3.73
N TRP A 141 18.23 2.09 -4.25
CA TRP A 141 19.18 1.01 -4.52
C TRP A 141 20.29 1.42 -5.48
N LEU A 142 19.95 2.22 -6.52
CA LEU A 142 20.92 2.74 -7.47
C LEU A 142 21.97 3.67 -6.82
N ASP A 143 21.63 4.26 -5.69
CA ASP A 143 22.52 5.09 -4.86
C ASP A 143 23.19 4.30 -3.72
N GLY A 144 23.23 2.96 -3.82
CA GLY A 144 23.83 2.09 -2.79
C GLY A 144 22.89 1.75 -1.64
N GLY A 145 21.59 2.01 -1.78
CA GLY A 145 20.58 1.67 -0.77
C GLY A 145 20.48 0.18 -0.52
N SER A 146 20.35 -0.20 0.74
CA SER A 146 20.23 -1.57 1.20
C SER A 146 18.86 -1.84 1.83
N TRP A 147 18.55 -3.11 2.03
CA TRP A 147 17.37 -3.55 2.75
C TRP A 147 17.48 -3.16 4.23
N ALA A 148 16.48 -2.46 4.75
CA ALA A 148 16.39 -2.18 6.17
C ALA A 148 16.08 -3.47 6.93
N THR A 149 16.77 -3.70 8.05
CA THR A 149 16.60 -4.87 8.93
C THR A 149 16.01 -4.51 10.29
N GLU A 150 15.95 -3.19 10.59
CA GLU A 150 15.45 -2.67 11.86
C GLU A 150 14.53 -1.46 11.63
N PRO A 151 13.54 -1.24 12.53
CA PRO A 151 12.70 -0.05 12.48
C PRO A 151 13.53 1.25 12.55
N GLY A 152 13.16 2.23 11.72
CA GLY A 152 13.83 3.54 11.68
C GLY A 152 15.00 3.63 10.70
N GLN A 153 15.48 2.53 10.16
CA GLN A 153 16.43 2.56 9.05
C GLN A 153 15.76 3.04 7.76
N PRO A 154 16.50 3.72 6.86
CA PRO A 154 15.97 4.06 5.54
C PRO A 154 15.58 2.80 4.76
N LEU A 155 14.37 2.81 4.20
CA LEU A 155 13.81 1.64 3.52
C LEU A 155 14.36 1.50 2.10
N PHE A 156 14.57 0.27 1.69
CA PHE A 156 14.99 -0.10 0.34
C PHE A 156 14.00 0.40 -0.72
N HIS A 157 14.50 1.11 -1.74
CA HIS A 157 13.68 1.61 -2.84
C HIS A 157 14.29 1.31 -4.20
N LEU A 158 13.53 0.63 -5.05
CA LEU A 158 13.79 0.56 -6.49
C LEU A 158 12.49 0.74 -7.27
N ARG A 159 12.42 1.81 -8.08
CA ARG A 159 11.37 2.08 -9.09
C ARG A 159 9.95 2.27 -8.58
N THR A 160 9.54 1.70 -7.43
CA THR A 160 8.14 1.66 -7.02
C THR A 160 7.99 1.69 -5.51
N SER A 161 6.90 2.30 -5.04
CA SER A 161 6.50 2.28 -3.62
C SER A 161 6.36 0.87 -3.05
N PHE A 162 6.10 -0.12 -3.91
CA PHE A 162 5.97 -1.53 -3.54
C PHE A 162 7.22 -2.04 -2.82
N THR A 163 8.43 -1.75 -3.34
CA THR A 163 9.68 -2.25 -2.74
C THR A 163 9.90 -1.69 -1.34
N CYS A 164 9.61 -0.42 -1.12
CA CYS A 164 9.66 0.19 0.21
C CYS A 164 8.61 -0.38 1.16
N ALA A 165 7.38 -0.52 0.68
CA ALA A 165 6.28 -1.02 1.49
C ALA A 165 6.51 -2.48 1.91
N LEU A 166 7.06 -3.31 1.02
CA LEU A 166 7.42 -4.69 1.36
C LEU A 166 8.55 -4.74 2.39
N ASN A 167 9.58 -3.90 2.23
CA ASN A 167 10.64 -3.79 3.24
C ASN A 167 10.10 -3.28 4.59
N TYR A 168 9.23 -2.27 4.58
CA TYR A 168 8.55 -1.78 5.78
C TYR A 168 7.80 -2.89 6.51
N LEU A 169 7.00 -3.68 5.79
CA LEU A 169 6.25 -4.79 6.40
C LEU A 169 7.19 -5.88 6.94
N ALA A 170 8.26 -6.21 6.24
CA ALA A 170 9.22 -7.20 6.71
C ALA A 170 9.90 -6.78 8.02
N VAL A 171 10.17 -5.47 8.18
CA VAL A 171 10.79 -4.93 9.39
C VAL A 171 9.80 -4.80 10.56
N THR A 172 8.56 -4.38 10.26
CA THR A 172 7.55 -4.15 11.31
C THR A 172 6.79 -5.40 11.72
N HIS A 173 6.80 -6.44 10.87
CA HIS A 173 6.14 -7.73 11.10
C HIS A 173 7.12 -8.90 10.84
N PRO A 174 8.20 -9.04 11.64
CA PRO A 174 9.18 -10.10 11.44
C PRO A 174 8.52 -11.48 11.59
N GLY A 175 8.87 -12.39 10.67
CA GLY A 175 8.31 -13.75 10.64
C GLY A 175 6.87 -13.86 10.14
N ALA A 176 6.24 -12.76 9.70
CA ALA A 176 4.88 -12.76 9.18
C ALA A 176 4.75 -13.51 7.84
N HIS A 177 3.50 -13.78 7.46
CA HIS A 177 3.14 -14.17 6.11
C HIS A 177 2.52 -12.97 5.40
N ILE A 178 3.22 -12.43 4.40
CA ILE A 178 2.78 -11.26 3.63
C ILE A 178 2.11 -11.73 2.35
N HIS A 179 0.82 -11.41 2.21
CA HIS A 179 0.04 -11.68 1.00
C HIS A 179 0.05 -10.46 0.08
N LEU A 180 0.51 -10.64 -1.15
CA LEU A 180 0.59 -9.60 -2.18
C LEU A 180 -0.66 -9.61 -3.05
N ILE A 181 -1.49 -8.60 -2.95
CA ILE A 181 -2.77 -8.48 -3.66
C ILE A 181 -2.69 -7.32 -4.66
N GLY A 182 -3.07 -7.54 -5.92
CA GLY A 182 -3.05 -6.46 -6.93
C GLY A 182 -1.65 -5.92 -7.24
N THR A 183 -0.62 -6.71 -7.01
CA THR A 183 0.79 -6.40 -7.35
C THR A 183 1.17 -7.07 -8.67
N ASP A 184 0.39 -6.82 -9.70
CA ASP A 184 0.39 -7.62 -10.92
C ASP A 184 1.67 -7.43 -11.75
N PHE A 185 2.21 -6.22 -11.83
CA PHE A 185 3.37 -5.87 -12.67
C PHE A 185 3.26 -6.37 -14.12
N ASN A 186 2.03 -6.40 -14.63
CA ASN A 186 1.71 -6.76 -16.01
C ASN A 186 1.00 -5.58 -16.71
N SER A 187 0.51 -5.82 -17.93
CA SER A 187 -0.22 -4.84 -18.75
C SER A 187 -1.70 -4.69 -18.39
N GLY A 188 -2.18 -5.36 -17.34
CA GLY A 188 -3.63 -5.48 -17.02
C GLY A 188 -4.33 -4.21 -16.54
N GLY A 189 -3.60 -3.11 -16.32
CA GLY A 189 -4.16 -1.85 -15.84
C GLY A 189 -4.50 -1.83 -14.36
N TYR A 190 -5.26 -0.81 -13.94
CA TYR A 190 -5.69 -0.63 -12.56
C TYR A 190 -7.12 -1.13 -12.35
N PHE A 191 -7.40 -1.71 -11.18
CA PHE A 191 -8.75 -2.18 -10.83
C PHE A 191 -9.81 -1.05 -10.81
N PHE A 192 -9.39 0.20 -10.70
CA PHE A 192 -10.25 1.37 -10.63
C PHE A 192 -10.22 2.23 -11.91
N GLU A 193 -9.68 1.74 -13.00
CA GLU A 193 -9.42 2.54 -14.20
C GLU A 193 -10.67 3.25 -14.73
N GLU A 194 -11.83 2.58 -14.71
CA GLU A 194 -13.12 3.15 -15.10
C GLU A 194 -13.56 4.32 -14.21
N ARG A 195 -13.13 4.32 -12.95
CA ARG A 195 -13.46 5.38 -11.98
C ARG A 195 -12.49 6.57 -12.03
N MET A 196 -11.39 6.46 -12.77
CA MET A 196 -10.39 7.55 -12.89
C MET A 196 -10.94 8.80 -13.56
N ALA A 197 -11.99 8.70 -14.35
CA ALA A 197 -12.59 9.84 -15.04
C ALA A 197 -12.98 11.00 -14.10
N ARG A 198 -13.34 10.71 -12.84
CA ARG A 198 -13.68 11.73 -11.83
C ARG A 198 -12.50 12.61 -11.39
N PHE A 199 -11.27 12.19 -11.71
CA PHE A 199 -10.05 12.91 -11.38
C PHE A 199 -9.36 13.55 -12.59
N ARG A 200 -10.00 13.50 -13.77
CA ARG A 200 -9.47 14.18 -14.98
C ARG A 200 -9.24 15.66 -14.69
N GLY A 201 -8.15 16.22 -15.21
CA GLY A 201 -7.71 17.58 -14.94
C GLY A 201 -7.13 17.82 -13.55
N ARG A 202 -7.14 16.83 -12.65
CA ARG A 202 -6.54 16.92 -11.31
C ARG A 202 -5.22 16.19 -11.20
N TRP A 203 -5.08 15.06 -11.92
CA TRP A 203 -3.95 14.16 -11.85
C TRP A 203 -3.43 13.72 -13.23
N ASP A 204 -3.78 14.44 -14.29
CA ASP A 204 -3.55 14.02 -15.68
C ASP A 204 -2.09 13.70 -15.98
N ASP A 205 -1.17 14.49 -15.41
CA ASP A 205 0.27 14.31 -15.62
C ASP A 205 0.84 13.06 -14.92
N TRP A 206 0.07 12.45 -14.03
CA TRP A 206 0.57 11.39 -13.15
C TRP A 206 0.08 9.99 -13.50
N THR A 207 -1.00 9.86 -14.24
CA THR A 207 -1.67 8.57 -14.39
C THR A 207 -1.56 7.96 -15.77
N THR A 208 -1.12 8.68 -16.77
CA THR A 208 -1.56 8.32 -18.10
C THR A 208 -0.50 8.24 -19.17
N SER A 209 0.59 9.00 -19.11
CA SER A 209 1.49 9.10 -20.27
C SER A 209 2.31 7.83 -20.49
N THR A 210 2.92 7.29 -19.44
CA THR A 210 3.89 6.19 -19.62
C THR A 210 3.23 4.80 -19.71
N GLN A 211 2.10 4.59 -19.07
CA GLN A 211 1.44 3.27 -19.05
C GLN A 211 0.60 3.01 -20.30
N ARG A 212 -0.06 4.05 -20.83
CA ARG A 212 -0.90 3.90 -22.04
C ARG A 212 -0.11 3.76 -23.34
N GLU A 213 1.02 4.44 -23.45
CA GLU A 213 1.81 4.43 -24.67
C GLU A 213 2.52 3.10 -24.94
N GLN A 214 2.79 2.30 -23.89
CA GLN A 214 3.57 1.06 -24.04
C GLN A 214 2.87 -0.22 -23.60
N GLY A 215 1.65 -0.14 -23.04
CA GLY A 215 0.91 -1.31 -22.54
C GLY A 215 1.65 -2.07 -21.43
N ARG A 216 2.59 -1.42 -20.73
CA ARG A 216 3.42 -2.02 -19.65
C ARG A 216 3.35 -1.21 -18.38
N HIS A 217 3.49 -1.87 -17.25
CA HIS A 217 3.63 -1.19 -15.97
C HIS A 217 4.96 -0.42 -15.93
N PHE A 218 4.97 0.86 -15.54
CA PHE A 218 6.16 1.73 -15.60
C PHE A 218 7.39 1.14 -14.86
N ALA A 219 7.18 0.38 -13.78
CA ALA A 219 8.26 -0.22 -13.01
C ALA A 219 8.96 -1.39 -13.76
N THR A 220 8.32 -1.92 -14.80
CA THR A 220 8.87 -2.96 -15.68
C THR A 220 9.58 -2.40 -16.92
N ILE A 221 9.58 -1.08 -17.08
CA ILE A 221 10.34 -0.38 -18.09
C ILE A 221 11.72 -0.03 -17.52
N PRO A 222 12.82 -0.35 -18.20
CA PRO A 222 14.16 -0.06 -17.70
C PRO A 222 14.38 1.45 -17.42
N HIS A 223 15.04 1.73 -16.31
CA HIS A 223 15.53 3.04 -15.93
C HIS A 223 16.94 2.86 -15.40
N GLU A 224 17.91 3.53 -16.00
CA GLU A 224 19.32 3.28 -15.75
C GLU A 224 19.68 1.78 -15.88
N GLY A 225 19.09 1.11 -16.88
CA GLY A 225 19.29 -0.30 -17.17
C GLY A 225 18.61 -1.27 -16.19
N LYS A 226 17.82 -0.79 -15.23
CA LYS A 226 17.18 -1.63 -14.21
C LYS A 226 15.64 -1.50 -14.22
N THR A 227 14.99 -2.61 -13.99
CA THR A 227 13.55 -2.73 -13.74
C THR A 227 13.30 -3.09 -12.28
N VAL A 228 12.06 -3.12 -11.84
CA VAL A 228 11.72 -3.61 -10.49
C VAL A 228 12.11 -5.08 -10.33
N PHE A 229 12.08 -5.87 -11.39
CA PHE A 229 12.39 -7.30 -11.37
C PHE A 229 13.86 -7.59 -11.04
N ASP A 230 14.76 -6.68 -11.39
CA ASP A 230 16.19 -6.83 -11.06
C ASP A 230 16.47 -6.86 -9.54
N ALA A 231 15.56 -6.32 -8.73
CA ALA A 231 15.68 -6.37 -7.27
C ALA A 231 15.06 -7.62 -6.65
N PHE A 232 14.22 -8.38 -7.35
CA PHE A 232 13.45 -9.47 -6.75
C PHE A 232 14.32 -10.58 -6.13
N PRO A 233 15.41 -11.05 -6.77
CA PRO A 233 16.28 -12.03 -6.13
C PRO A 233 16.88 -11.53 -4.81
N TYR A 234 17.35 -10.28 -4.80
CA TYR A 234 17.88 -9.66 -3.59
C TYR A 234 16.80 -9.51 -2.51
N MET A 235 15.61 -9.03 -2.87
CA MET A 235 14.49 -8.88 -1.94
C MET A 235 14.06 -10.23 -1.36
N ARG A 236 13.97 -11.28 -2.17
CA ARG A 236 13.62 -12.63 -1.71
C ARG A 236 14.63 -13.15 -0.69
N GLU A 237 15.93 -13.00 -0.95
CA GLU A 237 16.96 -13.38 -0.01
C GLU A 237 16.83 -12.66 1.35
N GLN A 238 16.51 -11.34 1.34
CA GLN A 238 16.34 -10.58 2.57
C GLN A 238 15.07 -11.01 3.34
N LEU A 239 13.99 -11.30 2.65
CA LEU A 239 12.74 -11.80 3.22
C LEU A 239 12.95 -13.18 3.87
N ASP A 240 13.65 -14.09 3.18
CA ASP A 240 13.98 -15.42 3.69
C ASP A 240 14.84 -15.33 4.95
N ARG A 241 15.83 -14.42 4.98
CA ARG A 241 16.66 -14.15 6.18
C ARG A 241 15.86 -13.63 7.36
N ALA A 242 14.83 -12.82 7.08
CA ALA A 242 13.92 -12.29 8.10
C ALA A 242 12.86 -13.31 8.53
N GLY A 243 12.83 -14.52 7.95
CA GLY A 243 11.81 -15.53 8.19
C GLY A 243 10.42 -15.14 7.68
N VAL A 244 10.33 -14.11 6.82
CA VAL A 244 9.09 -13.61 6.25
C VAL A 244 8.73 -14.44 5.03
N ARG A 245 7.51 -14.99 5.04
CA ARG A 245 6.94 -15.67 3.88
C ARG A 245 6.19 -14.66 3.02
N VAL A 246 6.29 -14.80 1.70
CA VAL A 246 5.56 -13.95 0.76
C VAL A 246 4.79 -14.79 -0.24
N SER A 247 3.50 -14.54 -0.38
CA SER A 247 2.63 -15.22 -1.34
C SER A 247 1.77 -14.25 -2.15
N CYS A 248 1.22 -14.74 -3.26
CA CYS A 248 0.30 -13.99 -4.10
C CYS A 248 -0.76 -14.95 -4.67
N PRO A 249 -2.07 -14.63 -4.60
CA PRO A 249 -3.13 -15.48 -5.10
C PRO A 249 -3.29 -15.43 -6.63
N ASN A 250 -2.55 -14.57 -7.31
CA ASN A 250 -2.55 -14.47 -8.77
C ASN A 250 -1.27 -15.07 -9.36
N LYS A 251 -1.36 -16.28 -9.92
CA LYS A 251 -0.23 -16.99 -10.56
C LYS A 251 0.36 -16.24 -11.78
N GLU A 252 -0.45 -15.36 -12.40
CA GLU A 252 -0.05 -14.59 -13.58
C GLU A 252 0.65 -13.28 -13.18
N SER A 253 0.70 -12.96 -11.89
CA SER A 253 1.39 -11.78 -11.39
C SER A 253 2.88 -11.84 -11.66
N GLY A 254 3.48 -10.68 -11.99
CA GLY A 254 4.93 -10.56 -12.16
C GLY A 254 5.70 -10.94 -10.90
N VAL A 255 5.14 -10.75 -9.69
CA VAL A 255 5.82 -11.15 -8.45
C VAL A 255 5.96 -12.67 -8.33
N VAL A 256 5.00 -13.46 -8.84
CA VAL A 256 5.08 -14.91 -8.86
C VAL A 256 5.97 -15.39 -10.00
N ARG A 257 5.73 -14.89 -11.21
CA ARG A 257 6.49 -15.30 -12.40
C ARG A 257 7.99 -15.01 -12.29
N GLN A 258 8.37 -14.00 -11.53
CA GLN A 258 9.77 -13.60 -11.30
C GLN A 258 10.32 -14.09 -9.95
N GLY A 259 9.62 -14.98 -9.26
CA GLY A 259 10.10 -15.70 -8.08
C GLY A 259 10.23 -14.89 -6.80
N LEU A 260 9.61 -13.71 -6.71
CA LEU A 260 9.57 -12.95 -5.45
C LEU A 260 8.57 -13.55 -4.45
N ALA A 261 7.42 -14.02 -4.93
CA ALA A 261 6.35 -14.58 -4.11
C ALA A 261 5.95 -15.98 -4.60
N ASP A 262 5.52 -16.81 -3.67
CA ASP A 262 4.93 -18.11 -3.99
C ASP A 262 3.47 -17.94 -4.41
N TYR A 263 2.98 -18.76 -5.35
CA TYR A 263 1.55 -18.79 -5.64
C TYR A 263 0.81 -19.50 -4.51
N GLU A 264 -0.16 -18.83 -3.92
CA GLU A 264 -0.99 -19.40 -2.86
C GLU A 264 -2.34 -18.66 -2.78
N PRO A 265 -3.48 -19.39 -2.84
CA PRO A 265 -4.79 -18.82 -2.57
C PRO A 265 -4.89 -18.28 -1.14
N ILE A 266 -5.61 -17.17 -0.92
CA ILE A 266 -5.84 -16.60 0.42
C ILE A 266 -6.69 -17.56 1.27
N VAL A 267 -7.78 -18.05 0.68
CA VAL A 267 -8.64 -19.06 1.29
C VAL A 267 -8.49 -20.34 0.49
N PRO A 268 -8.11 -21.46 1.12
CA PRO A 268 -8.06 -22.76 0.43
C PRO A 268 -9.41 -23.10 -0.20
N ALA A 269 -9.39 -23.68 -1.41
CA ALA A 269 -10.61 -24.05 -2.13
C ALA A 269 -11.52 -25.03 -1.35
N ASP A 270 -10.93 -25.83 -0.45
CA ASP A 270 -11.60 -26.83 0.36
C ASP A 270 -12.03 -26.30 1.75
N ALA A 271 -11.86 -25.01 2.03
CA ALA A 271 -12.31 -24.46 3.30
C ALA A 271 -13.84 -24.57 3.40
N PRO A 272 -14.40 -25.20 4.45
CA PRO A 272 -15.84 -25.33 4.59
C PRO A 272 -16.47 -23.94 4.60
N VAL A 273 -17.38 -23.70 3.67
CA VAL A 273 -18.20 -22.47 3.65
C VAL A 273 -18.94 -22.44 4.98
N GLY A 274 -18.52 -21.53 5.88
CA GLY A 274 -19.13 -21.41 7.20
C GLY A 274 -20.62 -21.20 7.05
N VAL A 275 -21.39 -22.19 7.51
CA VAL A 275 -22.86 -22.10 7.62
C VAL A 275 -23.14 -20.90 8.52
N SER A 276 -23.77 -19.87 7.97
CA SER A 276 -24.26 -18.74 8.74
C SER A 276 -25.14 -19.25 9.87
N PRO A 277 -24.86 -18.93 11.15
CA PRO A 277 -25.77 -19.26 12.24
C PRO A 277 -26.97 -18.32 12.20
N GLY A 278 -28.02 -18.71 11.51
CA GLY A 278 -29.19 -17.84 11.36
C GLY A 278 -30.35 -18.48 10.63
N GLU A 279 -30.72 -19.70 11.04
CA GLU A 279 -32.09 -20.24 10.85
C GLU A 279 -32.35 -21.33 11.87
N ALA A 280 -32.49 -20.91 13.13
CA ALA A 280 -33.11 -21.76 14.16
C ALA A 280 -33.99 -20.85 15.01
N SER A 281 -35.16 -20.54 14.51
CA SER A 281 -36.32 -20.19 15.34
C SER A 281 -37.59 -20.44 14.53
N GLY A 282 -38.13 -21.65 14.68
CA GLY A 282 -39.55 -21.90 14.49
C GLY A 282 -40.33 -21.35 15.66
#